data_1b5c18577de4ab44912028ea2432cd06
#
_entry.id   1b5c18577de4ab44912028ea2432cd06
#
_cell.length_a   1.000
_cell.length_b   1.000
_cell.length_c   1.000
_cell.angle_alpha   90.00
_cell.angle_beta   90.00
_cell.angle_gamma   90.00
#
_symmetry.space_group_name_H-M   'P 1'
#
loop_
_entity.id
_entity.type
_entity.pdbx_description
1 polymer ?
#
loop_
_entity_poly.entity_id
_entity_poly.type
_entity_poly.pdbx_seq_one_letter_code
_entity_poly.pdbx_strand_id
1 'polypeptide(L)'
;RDLVRSRGLGDVYKRQIPATAISTYFVRYVMTDELNKDGKGGCGKRPFTTEWDSSLVADVLDITKQIEVKACTTQPIWLKIRIPSDIKAGIYKGHLTVRGNNLSPQTLAYQIEIVDRLLPPPPQWTIHLDLWQNPYSVARYHEVELWSKAHFDAMRPIMKMLADAGQKVITTSIMHKPWAGQTQDHFDSMITRIKKVDGSWFYDYAVFDKWVEFMMNEIGIRKQINCYTIIPWNLQFDYYDEATNRILFINTKPGDSAYNDYWGAFLKDFSKHLRKKGWFEKTTIAMDERPMEAMQEAISVIKQADPAFKISLAGKYHDELEADLYDLCIPYTYKFPDKVKAERRRQGKVSTFYTCCKEAFPNTFTFSQPVEATWTLIHTAAADYDGYLRWSFNSWTEQPLQDSRFRSWAAGDCYSIYPGPRSSIRFERLVEGVQAFEKIRILKTEFCIKNAHKKQKQLERLLSGFMPGKKVNYQKIAPQMVKELHDFLNQR
;
A
#
# COMPACT_ATOMS: atom_id res chain seq x y z
N ARG A 1 -13.85 -33.66 -2.13
CA ARG A 1 -13.14 -32.92 -1.06
C ARG A 1 -11.67 -32.91 -1.41
N ASP A 2 -11.19 -31.81 -1.99
CA ASP A 2 -9.82 -31.69 -2.45
C ASP A 2 -8.97 -31.07 -1.34
N LEU A 3 -7.99 -31.83 -0.87
CA LEU A 3 -7.07 -31.44 0.21
C LEU A 3 -5.68 -31.25 -0.37
N VAL A 4 -5.10 -30.07 -0.19
CA VAL A 4 -3.68 -29.81 -0.46
C VAL A 4 -2.91 -29.87 0.85
N ARG A 5 -1.93 -30.75 0.92
CA ARG A 5 -1.03 -30.85 2.08
C ARG A 5 0.42 -30.76 1.62
N SER A 6 1.19 -29.91 2.29
CA SER A 6 2.66 -29.90 2.21
C SER A 6 3.24 -30.57 3.45
N ARG A 7 4.28 -31.39 3.27
CA ARG A 7 5.15 -31.84 4.36
C ARG A 7 6.35 -30.92 4.44
N GLY A 8 6.95 -30.80 5.63
CA GLY A 8 8.14 -29.97 5.82
C GLY A 8 9.24 -30.27 4.79
N LEU A 9 9.97 -29.24 4.39
CA LEU A 9 11.11 -29.32 3.47
C LEU A 9 12.34 -29.83 4.21
N GLY A 10 12.96 -30.91 3.69
CA GLY A 10 14.20 -31.45 4.24
C GLY A 10 15.38 -31.28 3.30
N ASP A 11 16.60 -31.26 3.87
CA ASP A 11 17.85 -31.30 3.12
C ASP A 11 18.56 -32.65 3.27
N VAL A 12 19.69 -32.80 2.57
CA VAL A 12 20.53 -34.02 2.62
C VAL A 12 21.05 -34.32 4.04
N TYR A 13 21.13 -33.31 4.91
CA TYR A 13 21.61 -33.43 6.31
C TYR A 13 20.46 -33.56 7.31
N LYS A 14 19.25 -33.91 6.89
CA LYS A 14 18.03 -34.05 7.72
C LYS A 14 17.55 -32.74 8.38
N ARG A 15 18.03 -31.59 7.93
CA ARG A 15 17.51 -30.29 8.37
C ARG A 15 16.17 -30.03 7.65
N GLN A 16 15.22 -29.42 8.34
CA GLN A 16 13.87 -29.22 7.81
C GLN A 16 13.39 -27.81 8.01
N ILE A 17 12.72 -27.27 6.98
CA ILE A 17 11.81 -26.14 7.15
C ILE A 17 10.52 -26.72 7.72
N PRO A 18 10.03 -26.22 8.88
CA PRO A 18 8.86 -26.77 9.53
C PRO A 18 7.61 -26.60 8.65
N ALA A 19 6.69 -27.55 8.73
CA ALA A 19 5.44 -27.50 7.96
C ALA A 19 4.60 -26.24 8.26
N THR A 20 4.72 -25.67 9.45
CA THR A 20 4.07 -24.42 9.87
C THR A 20 4.57 -23.19 9.10
N ALA A 21 5.75 -23.26 8.50
CA ALA A 21 6.31 -22.21 7.65
C ALA A 21 5.81 -22.29 6.19
N ILE A 22 5.01 -23.29 5.86
CA ILE A 22 4.54 -23.57 4.51
C ILE A 22 3.01 -23.41 4.49
N SER A 23 2.53 -22.54 3.63
CA SER A 23 1.11 -22.30 3.42
C SER A 23 0.72 -22.58 1.97
N THR A 24 -0.43 -23.21 1.78
CA THR A 24 -0.99 -23.49 0.46
C THR A 24 -2.35 -22.81 0.34
N TYR A 25 -2.61 -22.23 -0.83
CA TYR A 25 -3.83 -21.53 -1.12
C TYR A 25 -4.40 -21.98 -2.46
N PHE A 26 -5.71 -22.23 -2.54
CA PHE A 26 -6.38 -22.25 -3.82
C PHE A 26 -6.51 -20.82 -4.33
N VAL A 27 -6.18 -20.60 -5.59
CA VAL A 27 -6.32 -19.28 -6.20
C VAL A 27 -7.72 -19.19 -6.82
N ARG A 28 -8.57 -18.29 -6.31
CA ARG A 28 -9.89 -18.05 -6.89
C ARG A 28 -9.81 -17.04 -8.03
N TYR A 29 -10.71 -17.22 -8.95
CA TYR A 29 -10.93 -16.26 -10.04
C TYR A 29 -11.87 -15.14 -9.57
N VAL A 30 -11.60 -13.95 -10.03
CA VAL A 30 -12.41 -12.75 -9.81
C VAL A 30 -12.70 -12.09 -11.17
N MET A 31 -13.88 -11.51 -11.30
CA MET A 31 -14.23 -10.74 -12.49
C MET A 31 -13.35 -9.49 -12.57
N THR A 32 -12.82 -9.25 -13.76
CA THR A 32 -12.01 -8.07 -14.10
C THR A 32 -12.48 -7.46 -15.42
N ASP A 33 -11.96 -6.31 -15.73
CA ASP A 33 -12.02 -5.68 -17.03
C ASP A 33 -10.62 -5.27 -17.48
N GLU A 34 -10.50 -4.83 -18.70
CA GLU A 34 -9.22 -4.43 -19.28
C GLU A 34 -9.23 -2.96 -19.69
N LEU A 35 -9.68 -2.07 -18.78
CA LEU A 35 -9.79 -0.64 -19.04
C LEU A 35 -8.51 0.00 -19.62
N ASN A 36 -7.35 -0.58 -19.32
CA ASN A 36 -6.05 -0.16 -19.84
C ASN A 36 -5.45 -1.07 -20.91
N LYS A 37 -6.24 -1.92 -21.53
CA LYS A 37 -5.78 -2.91 -22.52
C LYS A 37 -5.06 -2.29 -23.72
N ASP A 38 -5.49 -1.09 -24.11
CA ASP A 38 -4.86 -0.34 -25.21
C ASP A 38 -3.54 0.34 -24.83
N GLY A 39 -3.07 0.20 -23.59
CA GLY A 39 -1.83 0.78 -23.08
C GLY A 39 -1.85 2.28 -22.86
N LYS A 40 -3.02 2.93 -22.95
CA LYS A 40 -3.15 4.39 -22.78
C LYS A 40 -3.39 4.82 -21.34
N GLY A 41 -3.69 3.88 -20.46
CA GLY A 41 -4.14 4.17 -19.12
C GLY A 41 -5.61 4.57 -19.08
N GLY A 42 -6.23 4.56 -17.89
CA GLY A 42 -7.65 4.84 -17.77
C GLY A 42 -8.06 5.28 -16.38
N CYS A 43 -8.28 6.60 -16.28
CA CYS A 43 -9.06 7.17 -15.19
C CYS A 43 -10.33 7.71 -15.81
N GLY A 44 -11.48 7.18 -15.48
CA GLY A 44 -12.72 7.66 -16.04
C GLY A 44 -13.95 7.02 -15.44
N LYS A 45 -15.04 7.72 -15.50
CA LYS A 45 -16.34 7.21 -15.08
C LYS A 45 -16.89 6.29 -16.15
N ARG A 46 -17.26 5.09 -15.76
CA ARG A 46 -18.01 4.13 -16.58
C ARG A 46 -19.32 3.82 -15.87
N PRO A 47 -20.33 4.69 -16.03
CA PRO A 47 -21.55 4.59 -15.24
C PRO A 47 -22.37 3.32 -15.55
N PHE A 48 -22.23 2.77 -16.75
CA PHE A 48 -23.01 1.62 -17.20
C PHE A 48 -22.16 0.34 -17.17
N THR A 49 -22.58 -0.62 -16.36
CA THR A 49 -21.89 -1.94 -16.26
C THR A 49 -21.92 -2.74 -17.57
N THR A 50 -22.84 -2.43 -18.47
CA THR A 50 -22.91 -3.02 -19.81
C THR A 50 -21.74 -2.64 -20.72
N GLU A 51 -21.05 -1.55 -20.41
CA GLU A 51 -19.87 -1.10 -21.15
C GLU A 51 -18.56 -1.71 -20.60
N TRP A 52 -18.65 -2.47 -19.52
CA TRP A 52 -17.49 -3.08 -18.89
C TRP A 52 -17.13 -4.39 -19.56
N ASP A 53 -15.86 -4.58 -19.86
CA ASP A 53 -15.34 -5.90 -20.20
C ASP A 53 -15.59 -6.88 -19.05
N SER A 54 -15.70 -8.16 -19.41
CA SER A 54 -15.95 -9.20 -18.44
C SER A 54 -15.04 -10.40 -18.75
N SER A 55 -13.97 -10.50 -17.99
CA SER A 55 -13.04 -11.61 -18.02
C SER A 55 -12.73 -12.07 -16.60
N LEU A 56 -12.29 -13.31 -16.47
CA LEU A 56 -11.90 -13.87 -15.17
C LEU A 56 -10.39 -13.93 -15.05
N VAL A 57 -9.88 -13.46 -13.92
CA VAL A 57 -8.46 -13.54 -13.60
C VAL A 57 -8.25 -14.25 -12.25
N ALA A 58 -7.24 -15.12 -12.19
CA ALA A 58 -6.83 -15.78 -10.97
C ALA A 58 -6.02 -14.79 -10.10
N ASP A 59 -6.56 -14.34 -8.96
CA ASP A 59 -5.90 -13.34 -8.10
C ASP A 59 -6.03 -13.62 -6.60
N VAL A 60 -7.18 -14.14 -6.13
CA VAL A 60 -7.45 -14.31 -4.69
C VAL A 60 -6.75 -15.51 -4.11
N LEU A 61 -5.89 -15.35 -3.12
CA LEU A 61 -5.34 -16.45 -2.33
C LEU A 61 -6.34 -16.85 -1.24
N ASP A 62 -7.17 -17.85 -1.52
CA ASP A 62 -8.27 -18.21 -0.61
C ASP A 62 -7.77 -19.01 0.60
N ILE A 63 -8.35 -18.70 1.75
CA ILE A 63 -8.07 -19.39 3.02
C ILE A 63 -8.81 -20.73 3.15
N THR A 64 -9.71 -21.06 2.23
CA THR A 64 -10.42 -22.34 2.22
C THR A 64 -9.44 -23.51 2.05
N LYS A 65 -9.75 -24.62 2.70
CA LYS A 65 -8.93 -25.84 2.61
C LYS A 65 -9.45 -26.83 1.58
N GLN A 66 -10.61 -26.54 1.02
CA GLN A 66 -11.27 -27.39 0.02
C GLN A 66 -11.97 -26.48 -0.99
N ILE A 67 -11.98 -26.91 -2.26
CA ILE A 67 -12.66 -26.20 -3.33
C ILE A 67 -13.29 -27.21 -4.27
N GLU A 68 -14.45 -26.87 -4.82
CA GLU A 68 -15.03 -27.58 -5.92
C GLU A 68 -14.45 -27.07 -7.24
N VAL A 69 -13.88 -27.96 -8.01
CA VAL A 69 -13.30 -27.63 -9.32
C VAL A 69 -14.27 -28.10 -10.40
N LYS A 70 -14.79 -27.16 -11.19
CA LYS A 70 -15.69 -27.44 -12.29
C LYS A 70 -14.96 -28.18 -13.43
N ALA A 71 -15.69 -29.02 -14.15
CA ALA A 71 -15.16 -29.68 -15.33
C ALA A 71 -14.62 -28.65 -16.34
N CYS A 72 -13.57 -29.00 -17.06
CA CYS A 72 -12.92 -28.15 -18.08
C CYS A 72 -12.37 -26.82 -17.54
N THR A 73 -12.05 -26.73 -16.23
CA THR A 73 -11.42 -25.55 -15.65
C THR A 73 -10.04 -25.88 -15.08
N THR A 74 -9.18 -24.86 -15.03
CA THR A 74 -7.86 -24.95 -14.35
C THR A 74 -7.96 -24.36 -12.96
N GLN A 75 -7.49 -25.09 -11.95
CA GLN A 75 -7.43 -24.62 -10.57
C GLN A 75 -5.97 -24.34 -10.19
N PRO A 76 -5.54 -23.05 -10.14
CA PRO A 76 -4.20 -22.72 -9.67
C PRO A 76 -4.06 -22.92 -8.15
N ILE A 77 -2.87 -23.30 -7.73
CA ILE A 77 -2.49 -23.43 -6.32
C ILE A 77 -1.26 -22.57 -6.09
N TRP A 78 -1.33 -21.74 -5.05
CA TRP A 78 -0.21 -20.91 -4.59
C TRP A 78 0.47 -21.55 -3.39
N LEU A 79 1.79 -21.70 -3.47
CA LEU A 79 2.63 -22.18 -2.38
C LEU A 79 3.43 -21.02 -1.83
N LYS A 80 3.25 -20.71 -0.56
CA LYS A 80 4.00 -19.68 0.17
C LYS A 80 4.88 -20.34 1.23
N ILE A 81 6.18 -20.08 1.16
CA ILE A 81 7.16 -20.61 2.09
C ILE A 81 7.83 -19.45 2.82
N ARG A 82 7.63 -19.38 4.13
CA ARG A 82 8.31 -18.40 4.99
C ARG A 82 9.61 -19.04 5.48
N ILE A 83 10.74 -18.53 5.04
CA ILE A 83 12.04 -19.05 5.45
C ILE A 83 12.34 -18.58 6.88
N PRO A 84 12.46 -19.49 7.87
CA PRO A 84 12.87 -19.11 9.21
C PRO A 84 14.29 -18.54 9.24
N SER A 85 14.54 -17.61 10.15
CA SER A 85 15.84 -16.90 10.24
C SER A 85 17.01 -17.77 10.68
N ASP A 86 16.72 -18.90 11.33
CA ASP A 86 17.69 -19.87 11.86
C ASP A 86 18.01 -21.01 10.88
N ILE A 87 17.37 -21.03 9.71
CA ILE A 87 17.62 -22.03 8.68
C ILE A 87 18.98 -21.81 8.03
N LYS A 88 19.78 -22.88 7.94
CA LYS A 88 21.09 -22.85 7.28
C LYS A 88 20.96 -22.85 5.76
N ALA A 89 21.93 -22.23 5.09
CA ALA A 89 22.04 -22.26 3.64
C ALA A 89 22.11 -23.71 3.11
N GLY A 90 21.51 -23.93 1.95
CA GLY A 90 21.46 -25.25 1.32
C GLY A 90 20.27 -25.45 0.39
N ILE A 91 20.17 -26.63 -0.19
CA ILE A 91 19.07 -27.03 -1.06
C ILE A 91 18.08 -27.85 -0.26
N TYR A 92 16.83 -27.39 -0.20
CA TYR A 92 15.74 -28.05 0.51
C TYR A 92 14.73 -28.59 -0.50
N LYS A 93 14.33 -29.85 -0.35
CA LYS A 93 13.40 -30.55 -1.23
C LYS A 93 12.11 -30.86 -0.50
N GLY A 94 10.99 -30.67 -1.15
CA GLY A 94 9.67 -30.96 -0.62
C GLY A 94 8.70 -31.45 -1.68
N HIS A 95 7.53 -31.83 -1.22
CA HIS A 95 6.47 -32.34 -2.07
C HIS A 95 5.15 -31.65 -1.73
N LEU A 96 4.40 -31.30 -2.74
CA LEU A 96 3.03 -30.84 -2.67
C LEU A 96 2.12 -31.98 -3.14
N THR A 97 1.19 -32.42 -2.31
CA THR A 97 0.23 -33.47 -2.70
C THR A 97 -1.16 -32.86 -2.85
N VAL A 98 -1.74 -33.00 -4.02
CA VAL A 98 -3.13 -32.63 -4.32
C VAL A 98 -3.99 -33.90 -4.27
N ARG A 99 -5.12 -33.83 -3.59
CA ARG A 99 -6.06 -34.94 -3.43
C ARG A 99 -7.47 -34.48 -3.79
N GLY A 100 -8.23 -35.32 -4.46
CA GLY A 100 -9.63 -35.11 -4.80
C GLY A 100 -10.47 -36.37 -4.61
N ASN A 101 -11.79 -36.21 -4.54
CA ASN A 101 -12.70 -37.35 -4.31
C ASN A 101 -12.59 -38.43 -5.40
N ASN A 102 -12.42 -38.01 -6.65
CA ASN A 102 -12.34 -38.91 -7.81
C ASN A 102 -10.97 -38.80 -8.53
N LEU A 103 -9.95 -38.36 -7.81
CA LEU A 103 -8.61 -38.13 -8.35
C LEU A 103 -7.58 -38.94 -7.55
N SER A 104 -6.77 -39.74 -8.22
CA SER A 104 -5.60 -40.32 -7.60
C SER A 104 -4.68 -39.21 -7.10
N PRO A 105 -4.15 -39.33 -5.87
CA PRO A 105 -3.28 -38.32 -5.30
C PRO A 105 -2.13 -37.94 -6.25
N GLN A 106 -2.03 -36.68 -6.61
CA GLN A 106 -0.94 -36.15 -7.44
C GLN A 106 0.12 -35.52 -6.56
N THR A 107 1.36 -35.91 -6.74
CA THR A 107 2.48 -35.38 -5.95
C THR A 107 3.45 -34.63 -6.86
N LEU A 108 3.68 -33.35 -6.56
CA LEU A 108 4.63 -32.49 -7.26
C LEU A 108 5.85 -32.26 -6.36
N ALA A 109 7.02 -32.61 -6.87
CA ALA A 109 8.28 -32.31 -6.18
C ALA A 109 8.69 -30.86 -6.44
N TYR A 110 9.24 -30.21 -5.42
CA TYR A 110 9.84 -28.88 -5.57
C TYR A 110 11.11 -28.79 -4.74
N GLN A 111 11.98 -27.87 -5.13
CA GLN A 111 13.17 -27.55 -4.37
C GLN A 111 13.38 -26.05 -4.28
N ILE A 112 13.96 -25.62 -3.17
CA ILE A 112 14.39 -24.24 -2.95
C ILE A 112 15.85 -24.23 -2.53
N GLU A 113 16.60 -23.25 -3.02
CA GLU A 113 17.94 -22.96 -2.54
C GLU A 113 17.87 -21.79 -1.55
N ILE A 114 18.41 -21.99 -0.36
CA ILE A 114 18.56 -20.95 0.66
C ILE A 114 20.02 -20.50 0.64
N VAL A 115 20.22 -19.23 0.39
CA VAL A 115 21.55 -18.59 0.40
C VAL A 115 21.93 -18.16 1.82
N ASP A 116 23.23 -18.08 2.09
CA ASP A 116 23.75 -17.68 3.41
C ASP A 116 23.68 -16.14 3.59
N ARG A 117 22.45 -15.62 3.60
CA ARG A 117 22.14 -14.21 3.82
C ARG A 117 20.79 -14.07 4.48
N LEU A 118 20.70 -13.15 5.42
CA LEU A 118 19.48 -12.86 6.15
C LEU A 118 18.94 -11.48 5.79
N LEU A 119 17.67 -11.42 5.41
CA LEU A 119 16.94 -10.15 5.40
C LEU A 119 16.53 -9.80 6.85
N PRO A 120 16.66 -8.53 7.26
CA PRO A 120 16.10 -8.10 8.54
C PRO A 120 14.57 -8.31 8.55
N PRO A 121 13.95 -8.37 9.72
CA PRO A 121 12.49 -8.47 9.81
C PRO A 121 11.80 -7.20 9.26
N PRO A 122 10.56 -7.32 8.76
CA PRO A 122 9.83 -6.24 8.10
C PRO A 122 9.81 -4.88 8.83
N PRO A 123 9.71 -4.80 10.17
CA PRO A 123 9.78 -3.52 10.87
C PRO A 123 11.10 -2.75 10.66
N GLN A 124 12.21 -3.47 10.38
CA GLN A 124 13.54 -2.90 10.15
C GLN A 124 13.82 -2.59 8.67
N TRP A 125 12.92 -2.96 7.76
CA TRP A 125 13.09 -2.58 6.36
C TRP A 125 13.08 -1.07 6.20
N THR A 126 13.89 -0.58 5.27
CA THR A 126 14.11 0.87 5.11
C THR A 126 13.14 1.52 4.14
N ILE A 127 12.55 0.73 3.25
CA ILE A 127 11.57 1.25 2.30
C ILE A 127 10.45 2.00 3.02
N HIS A 128 10.11 3.18 2.50
CA HIS A 128 8.95 3.94 2.93
C HIS A 128 7.70 3.49 2.15
N LEU A 129 7.11 2.37 2.58
CA LEU A 129 5.89 1.84 1.99
C LEU A 129 4.68 2.55 2.60
N ASP A 130 3.83 3.13 1.74
CA ASP A 130 2.59 3.80 2.11
C ASP A 130 1.41 3.29 1.28
N LEU A 131 0.74 2.25 1.78
CA LEU A 131 -0.51 1.75 1.22
C LEU A 131 -1.66 2.22 2.10
N TRP A 132 -2.56 3.06 1.57
CA TRP A 132 -3.61 3.70 2.36
C TRP A 132 -4.65 2.70 2.84
N GLN A 133 -4.93 2.71 4.13
CA GLN A 133 -5.87 1.81 4.78
C GLN A 133 -7.27 2.42 4.81
N ASN A 134 -8.29 1.61 4.47
CA ASN A 134 -9.70 1.98 4.59
C ASN A 134 -10.39 1.11 5.65
N PRO A 135 -10.54 1.60 6.89
CA PRO A 135 -11.26 0.85 7.94
C PRO A 135 -12.77 0.73 7.65
N TYR A 136 -13.36 1.68 6.94
CA TYR A 136 -14.80 1.71 6.67
C TYR A 136 -15.25 0.55 5.78
N SER A 137 -14.44 0.15 4.80
CA SER A 137 -14.73 -1.02 3.96
C SER A 137 -14.73 -2.32 4.76
N VAL A 138 -13.90 -2.41 5.81
CA VAL A 138 -13.87 -3.57 6.71
C VAL A 138 -15.16 -3.66 7.52
N ALA A 139 -15.63 -2.54 8.07
CA ALA A 139 -16.85 -2.49 8.84
C ALA A 139 -18.07 -2.91 7.99
N ARG A 140 -18.20 -2.35 6.77
CA ARG A 140 -19.27 -2.71 5.85
C ARG A 140 -19.25 -4.20 5.48
N TYR A 141 -18.09 -4.69 5.05
CA TYR A 141 -18.00 -6.07 4.57
C TYR A 141 -18.27 -7.10 5.64
N HIS A 142 -17.84 -6.84 6.88
CA HIS A 142 -18.05 -7.73 8.02
C HIS A 142 -19.32 -7.43 8.80
N GLU A 143 -20.12 -6.44 8.37
CA GLU A 143 -21.37 -6.03 9.01
C GLU A 143 -21.21 -5.77 10.51
N VAL A 144 -20.11 -5.06 10.87
CA VAL A 144 -19.79 -4.71 12.26
C VAL A 144 -19.89 -3.23 12.49
N GLU A 145 -20.23 -2.83 13.71
CA GLU A 145 -20.27 -1.43 14.13
C GLU A 145 -18.88 -0.81 14.08
N LEU A 146 -18.78 0.37 13.45
CA LEU A 146 -17.54 1.14 13.35
C LEU A 146 -16.91 1.36 14.73
N TRP A 147 -15.61 1.14 14.82
CA TRP A 147 -14.76 1.35 16.00
C TRP A 147 -15.11 0.50 17.22
N SER A 148 -16.01 -0.51 17.05
CA SER A 148 -16.28 -1.53 18.04
C SER A 148 -15.12 -2.53 18.15
N LYS A 149 -15.15 -3.35 19.23
CA LYS A 149 -14.20 -4.46 19.38
C LYS A 149 -14.23 -5.41 18.18
N ALA A 150 -15.42 -5.75 17.68
CA ALA A 150 -15.61 -6.64 16.53
C ALA A 150 -14.95 -6.06 15.27
N HIS A 151 -15.02 -4.73 15.07
CA HIS A 151 -14.37 -4.06 13.95
C HIS A 151 -12.84 -4.16 14.05
N PHE A 152 -12.25 -3.87 15.20
CA PHE A 152 -10.81 -4.03 15.41
C PHE A 152 -10.35 -5.50 15.25
N ASP A 153 -11.15 -6.45 15.71
CA ASP A 153 -10.84 -7.87 15.53
C ASP A 153 -10.86 -8.29 14.04
N ALA A 154 -11.80 -7.75 13.25
CA ALA A 154 -11.84 -7.95 11.80
C ALA A 154 -10.66 -7.29 11.06
N MET A 155 -10.24 -6.11 11.49
CA MET A 155 -9.10 -5.38 10.91
C MET A 155 -7.75 -6.01 11.24
N ARG A 156 -7.57 -6.58 12.43
CA ARG A 156 -6.29 -7.05 12.95
C ARG A 156 -5.51 -7.95 11.97
N PRO A 157 -6.08 -9.03 11.44
CA PRO A 157 -5.33 -9.92 10.53
C PRO A 157 -4.94 -9.24 9.22
N ILE A 158 -5.77 -8.34 8.72
CA ILE A 158 -5.52 -7.57 7.48
C ILE A 158 -4.38 -6.58 7.68
N MET A 159 -4.41 -5.82 8.77
CA MET A 159 -3.37 -4.84 9.10
C MET A 159 -2.05 -5.52 9.48
N LYS A 160 -2.09 -6.73 10.05
CA LYS A 160 -0.88 -7.55 10.25
C LYS A 160 -0.23 -7.95 8.92
N MET A 161 -1.01 -8.33 7.91
CA MET A 161 -0.47 -8.59 6.57
C MET A 161 0.24 -7.37 5.99
N LEU A 162 -0.32 -6.18 6.21
CA LEU A 162 0.27 -4.92 5.78
C LEU A 162 1.57 -4.61 6.54
N ALA A 163 1.60 -4.79 7.86
CA ALA A 163 2.82 -4.64 8.67
C ALA A 163 3.93 -5.61 8.23
N ASP A 164 3.57 -6.87 7.95
CA ASP A 164 4.49 -7.91 7.45
C ASP A 164 5.02 -7.59 6.04
N ALA A 165 4.35 -6.74 5.28
CA ALA A 165 4.84 -6.20 4.00
C ALA A 165 5.79 -5.00 4.16
N GLY A 166 6.00 -4.51 5.39
CA GLY A 166 6.93 -3.40 5.67
C GLY A 166 6.31 -2.02 5.66
N GLN A 167 4.97 -1.89 5.76
CA GLN A 167 4.26 -0.61 5.86
C GLN A 167 4.86 0.32 6.91
N LYS A 168 4.92 1.62 6.60
CA LYS A 168 5.49 2.64 7.50
C LYS A 168 4.46 3.68 7.95
N VAL A 169 3.37 3.85 7.23
CA VAL A 169 2.46 4.99 7.37
C VAL A 169 1.08 4.52 7.84
N ILE A 170 0.52 5.24 8.79
CA ILE A 170 -0.87 5.09 9.23
C ILE A 170 -1.69 6.15 8.48
N THR A 171 -2.67 5.73 7.71
CA THR A 171 -3.62 6.64 7.04
C THR A 171 -4.72 7.02 8.03
N THR A 172 -4.94 8.31 8.22
CA THR A 172 -6.05 8.85 9.01
C THR A 172 -6.84 9.86 8.21
N SER A 173 -8.14 9.95 8.42
CA SER A 173 -8.99 11.01 7.87
C SER A 173 -9.34 12.00 8.98
N ILE A 174 -8.99 13.26 8.77
CA ILE A 174 -9.26 14.35 9.72
C ILE A 174 -10.43 15.23 9.29
N MET A 175 -11.19 14.79 8.29
CA MET A 175 -12.39 15.45 7.82
C MET A 175 -13.33 14.48 7.11
N HIS A 176 -14.58 14.87 6.94
CA HIS A 176 -15.59 14.09 6.23
C HIS A 176 -15.32 14.04 4.72
N LYS A 177 -15.32 12.85 4.14
CA LYS A 177 -15.18 12.59 2.69
C LYS A 177 -14.02 13.32 2.02
N PRO A 178 -12.76 13.14 2.49
CA PRO A 178 -11.60 13.83 1.94
C PRO A 178 -11.46 13.67 0.42
N TRP A 179 -11.89 12.54 -0.15
CA TRP A 179 -11.82 12.22 -1.58
C TRP A 179 -13.19 12.06 -2.23
N ALA A 180 -14.24 12.72 -1.68
CA ALA A 180 -15.61 12.66 -2.18
C ALA A 180 -16.11 11.21 -2.32
N GLY A 181 -16.52 10.77 -3.50
CA GLY A 181 -17.04 9.42 -3.77
C GLY A 181 -16.05 8.50 -4.47
N GLN A 182 -14.75 8.65 -4.21
CA GLN A 182 -13.69 7.90 -4.91
C GLN A 182 -13.69 6.39 -4.58
N THR A 183 -14.17 6.01 -3.40
CA THR A 183 -14.26 4.62 -2.94
C THR A 183 -15.71 4.19 -2.71
N GLN A 184 -15.95 2.88 -2.63
CA GLN A 184 -17.28 2.33 -2.31
C GLN A 184 -17.73 2.82 -0.92
N ASP A 185 -16.84 2.73 0.06
CA ASP A 185 -17.06 3.21 1.42
C ASP A 185 -16.34 4.54 1.60
N HIS A 186 -17.07 5.59 1.93
CA HIS A 186 -16.49 6.89 2.18
C HIS A 186 -15.69 6.90 3.48
N PHE A 187 -14.58 7.62 3.45
CA PHE A 187 -13.87 7.95 4.67
C PHE A 187 -14.64 9.02 5.44
N ASP A 188 -14.80 8.82 6.72
CA ASP A 188 -15.36 9.82 7.62
C ASP A 188 -14.28 10.41 8.51
N SER A 189 -14.56 11.55 9.13
CA SER A 189 -13.63 12.15 10.07
C SER A 189 -13.42 11.26 11.29
N MET A 190 -12.16 11.00 11.62
CA MET A 190 -11.79 10.34 12.88
C MET A 190 -11.73 11.33 14.06
N ILE A 191 -12.02 12.61 13.79
CA ILE A 191 -12.01 13.67 14.80
C ILE A 191 -13.34 14.42 14.68
N THR A 192 -14.13 14.41 15.74
CA THR A 192 -15.39 15.16 15.78
C THR A 192 -15.12 16.62 16.19
N ARG A 193 -15.52 17.55 15.33
CA ARG A 193 -15.46 18.99 15.62
C ARG A 193 -16.81 19.43 16.17
N ILE A 194 -16.80 20.01 17.34
CA ILE A 194 -18.01 20.46 18.04
C ILE A 194 -17.92 21.96 18.27
N LYS A 195 -18.86 22.70 17.71
CA LYS A 195 -19.05 24.11 18.00
C LYS A 195 -20.00 24.23 19.19
N LYS A 196 -19.49 24.75 20.30
CA LYS A 196 -20.24 24.92 21.55
C LYS A 196 -21.25 26.07 21.47
N VAL A 197 -22.24 26.06 22.37
CA VAL A 197 -23.25 27.14 22.48
C VAL A 197 -22.62 28.54 22.64
N ASP A 198 -21.50 28.61 23.35
CA ASP A 198 -20.75 29.86 23.54
C ASP A 198 -19.87 30.26 22.33
N GLY A 199 -19.93 29.50 21.24
CA GLY A 199 -19.16 29.72 20.02
C GLY A 199 -17.73 29.15 20.04
N SER A 200 -17.26 28.62 21.16
CA SER A 200 -15.95 27.95 21.24
C SER A 200 -15.94 26.60 20.52
N TRP A 201 -14.74 26.10 20.22
CA TRP A 201 -14.55 24.81 19.61
C TRP A 201 -14.10 23.76 20.62
N PHE A 202 -14.66 22.56 20.51
CA PHE A 202 -14.18 21.35 21.18
C PHE A 202 -13.90 20.27 20.13
N TYR A 203 -12.81 19.52 20.30
CA TYR A 203 -12.40 18.47 19.39
C TYR A 203 -12.32 17.14 20.13
N ASP A 204 -13.11 16.16 19.67
CA ASP A 204 -13.08 14.80 20.21
C ASP A 204 -12.15 13.94 19.35
N TYR A 205 -11.06 13.48 19.94
CA TYR A 205 -10.03 12.66 19.31
C TYR A 205 -10.21 11.15 19.59
N ALA A 206 -11.29 10.71 20.21
CA ALA A 206 -11.44 9.34 20.71
C ALA A 206 -11.27 8.28 19.60
N VAL A 207 -11.84 8.49 18.43
CA VAL A 207 -11.71 7.57 17.29
C VAL A 207 -10.30 7.63 16.70
N PHE A 208 -9.74 8.82 16.50
CA PHE A 208 -8.39 9.01 16.02
C PHE A 208 -7.37 8.31 16.93
N ASP A 209 -7.48 8.50 18.23
CA ASP A 209 -6.61 7.89 19.22
C ASP A 209 -6.69 6.37 19.19
N LYS A 210 -7.90 5.80 19.21
CA LYS A 210 -8.12 4.34 19.14
C LYS A 210 -7.48 3.74 17.90
N TRP A 211 -7.65 4.38 16.75
CA TRP A 211 -7.10 3.91 15.48
C TRP A 211 -5.57 3.96 15.48
N VAL A 212 -4.98 5.08 15.86
CA VAL A 212 -3.52 5.24 15.89
C VAL A 212 -2.89 4.30 16.91
N GLU A 213 -3.47 4.16 18.11
CA GLU A 213 -3.00 3.24 19.16
C GLU A 213 -3.06 1.79 18.69
N PHE A 214 -4.16 1.36 18.06
CA PHE A 214 -4.29 0.04 17.47
C PHE A 214 -3.17 -0.22 16.44
N MET A 215 -2.99 0.69 15.49
CA MET A 215 -1.98 0.54 14.44
C MET A 215 -0.55 0.54 15.00
N MET A 216 -0.27 1.35 16.01
CA MET A 216 1.06 1.43 16.62
C MET A 216 1.35 0.28 17.57
N ASN A 217 0.41 -0.07 18.46
CA ASN A 217 0.69 -0.94 19.59
C ASN A 217 0.39 -2.41 19.27
N GLU A 218 -0.71 -2.69 18.56
CA GLU A 218 -1.10 -4.05 18.25
C GLU A 218 -0.57 -4.50 16.89
N ILE A 219 -0.59 -3.63 15.87
CA ILE A 219 -0.16 -3.95 14.52
C ILE A 219 1.35 -3.76 14.34
N GLY A 220 1.91 -2.71 14.90
CA GLY A 220 3.35 -2.42 14.87
C GLY A 220 3.78 -1.43 13.81
N ILE A 221 2.85 -0.71 13.15
CA ILE A 221 3.15 0.38 12.20
C ILE A 221 3.31 1.67 13.00
N ARG A 222 4.52 2.27 13.05
CA ARG A 222 4.87 3.30 14.05
C ARG A 222 5.64 4.50 13.50
N LYS A 223 5.96 4.52 12.19
CA LYS A 223 6.92 5.52 11.67
C LYS A 223 6.26 6.86 11.38
N GLN A 224 5.08 6.86 10.76
CA GLN A 224 4.42 8.08 10.30
C GLN A 224 2.90 7.96 10.41
N ILE A 225 2.24 9.09 10.68
CA ILE A 225 0.78 9.25 10.66
C ILE A 225 0.47 10.32 9.61
N ASN A 226 -0.22 9.95 8.54
CA ASN A 226 -0.67 10.89 7.51
C ASN A 226 -2.13 11.27 7.75
N CYS A 227 -2.37 12.58 7.97
CA CYS A 227 -3.69 13.13 8.28
C CYS A 227 -4.31 13.77 7.02
N TYR A 228 -5.20 13.06 6.36
CA TYR A 228 -5.90 13.50 5.15
C TYR A 228 -7.22 14.18 5.50
N THR A 229 -7.54 15.31 4.95
CA THR A 229 -6.76 16.18 4.06
C THR A 229 -7.15 17.62 4.37
N ILE A 230 -6.20 18.51 4.31
CA ILE A 230 -6.49 19.94 4.54
C ILE A 230 -7.23 20.57 3.35
N ILE A 231 -7.05 20.04 2.13
CA ILE A 231 -7.77 20.50 0.93
C ILE A 231 -8.53 19.30 0.32
N PRO A 232 -9.79 19.06 0.71
CA PRO A 232 -10.60 17.99 0.15
C PRO A 232 -11.00 18.25 -1.31
N TRP A 233 -11.51 17.20 -1.96
CA TRP A 233 -12.06 17.35 -3.32
C TRP A 233 -13.33 18.18 -3.36
N ASN A 234 -14.19 18.07 -2.34
CA ASN A 234 -15.30 18.96 -2.10
C ASN A 234 -14.91 19.90 -0.97
N LEU A 235 -14.83 21.19 -1.22
CA LEU A 235 -14.46 22.21 -0.24
C LEU A 235 -15.61 22.48 0.76
N GLN A 236 -16.01 21.42 1.46
CA GLN A 236 -17.12 21.36 2.38
C GLN A 236 -16.67 20.70 3.69
N PHE A 237 -16.78 21.41 4.80
CA PHE A 237 -16.20 21.05 6.09
C PHE A 237 -17.29 20.87 7.13
N ASP A 238 -17.36 19.70 7.74
CA ASP A 238 -18.37 19.32 8.70
C ASP A 238 -18.02 19.74 10.13
N TYR A 239 -19.04 20.01 10.90
CA TYR A 239 -18.98 20.15 12.35
C TYR A 239 -20.34 19.88 12.99
N TYR A 240 -20.33 19.40 14.24
CA TYR A 240 -21.52 19.29 15.05
C TYR A 240 -21.77 20.63 15.77
N ASP A 241 -22.93 21.21 15.56
CA ASP A 241 -23.37 22.44 16.21
C ASP A 241 -24.21 22.12 17.44
N GLU A 242 -23.68 22.38 18.63
CA GLU A 242 -24.34 22.08 19.90
C GLU A 242 -25.62 22.90 20.10
N ALA A 243 -25.66 24.14 19.58
CA ALA A 243 -26.83 25.00 19.71
C ALA A 243 -28.06 24.50 18.94
N THR A 244 -27.83 23.89 17.77
CA THR A 244 -28.92 23.36 16.93
C THR A 244 -29.05 21.85 17.00
N ASN A 245 -28.14 21.16 17.67
CA ASN A 245 -28.06 19.68 17.75
C ASN A 245 -28.03 19.01 16.36
N ARG A 246 -27.22 19.58 15.44
CA ARG A 246 -27.15 19.12 14.05
C ARG A 246 -25.71 19.12 13.56
N ILE A 247 -25.43 18.26 12.57
CA ILE A 247 -24.22 18.38 11.76
C ILE A 247 -24.47 19.46 10.70
N LEU A 248 -23.61 20.48 10.70
CA LEU A 248 -23.61 21.58 9.74
C LEU A 248 -22.33 21.52 8.90
N PHE A 249 -22.34 22.29 7.80
CA PHE A 249 -21.23 22.34 6.86
C PHE A 249 -20.85 23.79 6.56
N ILE A 250 -19.56 24.05 6.55
CA ILE A 250 -18.99 25.31 6.04
C ILE A 250 -18.49 25.06 4.61
N ASN A 251 -18.97 25.82 3.65
CA ASN A 251 -18.46 25.84 2.28
C ASN A 251 -17.46 27.00 2.16
N THR A 252 -16.18 26.67 2.05
CA THR A 252 -15.11 27.66 2.00
C THR A 252 -13.88 27.07 1.30
N LYS A 253 -12.90 27.87 0.94
CA LYS A 253 -11.68 27.45 0.23
C LYS A 253 -10.43 28.03 0.87
N PRO A 254 -9.24 27.46 0.62
CA PRO A 254 -7.97 28.09 1.00
C PRO A 254 -7.91 29.55 0.56
N GLY A 255 -7.46 30.44 1.44
CA GLY A 255 -7.43 31.88 1.27
C GLY A 255 -8.64 32.63 1.86
N ASP A 256 -9.78 31.97 2.07
CA ASP A 256 -10.92 32.59 2.74
C ASP A 256 -10.71 32.66 4.26
N SER A 257 -11.20 33.72 4.92
CA SER A 257 -11.11 33.85 6.39
C SER A 257 -11.79 32.67 7.10
N ALA A 258 -12.97 32.25 6.63
CA ALA A 258 -13.68 31.12 7.22
C ALA A 258 -12.89 29.80 7.15
N TYR A 259 -12.11 29.59 6.08
CA TYR A 259 -11.19 28.44 5.97
C TYR A 259 -10.06 28.54 6.99
N ASN A 260 -9.46 29.72 7.10
CA ASN A 260 -8.36 29.98 8.01
C ASN A 260 -8.78 29.81 9.49
N ASP A 261 -9.97 30.31 9.83
CA ASP A 261 -10.55 30.18 11.18
C ASP A 261 -10.84 28.72 11.53
N TYR A 262 -11.49 28.00 10.62
CA TYR A 262 -11.84 26.59 10.82
C TYR A 262 -10.60 25.70 11.02
N TRP A 263 -9.63 25.79 10.12
CA TRP A 263 -8.42 24.99 10.17
C TRP A 263 -7.41 25.48 11.20
N GLY A 264 -7.25 26.80 11.34
CA GLY A 264 -6.30 27.39 12.27
C GLY A 264 -6.61 27.07 13.73
N ALA A 265 -7.88 27.15 14.12
CA ALA A 265 -8.33 26.77 15.46
C ALA A 265 -8.08 25.27 15.73
N PHE A 266 -8.49 24.42 14.79
CA PHE A 266 -8.30 22.98 14.87
C PHE A 266 -6.81 22.59 14.95
N LEU A 267 -5.98 23.06 14.06
CA LEU A 267 -4.57 22.69 14.00
C LEU A 267 -3.78 23.10 15.24
N LYS A 268 -4.11 24.24 15.85
CA LYS A 268 -3.53 24.67 17.12
C LYS A 268 -3.87 23.73 18.27
N ASP A 269 -5.10 23.27 18.35
CA ASP A 269 -5.54 22.31 19.37
C ASP A 269 -4.95 20.91 19.07
N PHE A 270 -4.98 20.49 17.82
CA PHE A 270 -4.44 19.20 17.37
C PHE A 270 -2.93 19.09 17.64
N SER A 271 -2.16 20.15 17.42
CA SER A 271 -0.73 20.19 17.77
C SER A 271 -0.50 19.88 19.25
N LYS A 272 -1.30 20.48 20.15
CA LYS A 272 -1.22 20.23 21.59
C LYS A 272 -1.58 18.78 21.93
N HIS A 273 -2.66 18.25 21.31
CA HIS A 273 -3.09 16.86 21.48
C HIS A 273 -2.00 15.88 21.05
N LEU A 274 -1.43 16.07 19.85
CA LEU A 274 -0.38 15.22 19.31
C LEU A 274 0.89 15.24 20.16
N ARG A 275 1.28 16.41 20.72
CA ARG A 275 2.41 16.53 21.65
C ARG A 275 2.14 15.79 22.95
N LYS A 276 0.94 15.91 23.50
CA LYS A 276 0.50 15.17 24.71
C LYS A 276 0.58 13.65 24.51
N LYS A 277 0.24 13.16 23.30
CA LYS A 277 0.33 11.73 22.91
C LYS A 277 1.76 11.29 22.53
N GLY A 278 2.69 12.20 22.32
CA GLY A 278 4.03 11.90 21.82
C GLY A 278 4.05 11.50 20.33
N TRP A 279 3.08 11.97 19.56
CA TRP A 279 2.91 11.63 18.14
C TRP A 279 3.25 12.78 17.18
N PHE A 280 3.45 13.99 17.67
CA PHE A 280 3.64 15.18 16.85
C PHE A 280 4.75 15.01 15.81
N GLU A 281 5.93 14.53 16.22
CA GLU A 281 7.08 14.34 15.34
C GLU A 281 6.87 13.26 14.24
N LYS A 282 5.85 12.44 14.39
CA LYS A 282 5.49 11.39 13.45
C LYS A 282 4.31 11.76 12.55
N THR A 283 3.64 12.87 12.84
CA THR A 283 2.42 13.28 12.15
C THR A 283 2.73 14.26 11.04
N THR A 284 2.11 14.04 9.89
CA THR A 284 2.07 14.98 8.78
C THR A 284 0.64 15.40 8.49
N ILE A 285 0.45 16.68 8.16
CA ILE A 285 -0.79 17.15 7.56
C ILE A 285 -0.68 16.92 6.05
N ALA A 286 -1.59 16.11 5.53
CA ALA A 286 -1.50 15.60 4.16
C ALA A 286 -2.43 16.35 3.21
N MET A 287 -2.01 16.46 1.94
CA MET A 287 -2.83 16.96 0.85
C MET A 287 -2.53 16.23 -0.46
N ASP A 288 -3.50 16.20 -1.35
CA ASP A 288 -3.33 15.86 -2.75
C ASP A 288 -2.99 17.11 -3.56
N GLU A 289 -2.54 16.93 -4.81
CA GLU A 289 -2.27 18.07 -5.71
C GLU A 289 -3.52 18.88 -5.99
N ARG A 290 -3.42 20.17 -5.78
CA ARG A 290 -4.44 21.19 -6.04
C ARG A 290 -3.80 22.36 -6.79
N PRO A 291 -4.56 23.37 -7.23
CA PRO A 291 -3.97 24.60 -7.75
C PRO A 291 -2.93 25.17 -6.80
N MET A 292 -1.83 25.68 -7.34
CA MET A 292 -0.67 26.15 -6.58
C MET A 292 -1.04 27.13 -5.47
N GLU A 293 -1.84 28.14 -5.78
CA GLU A 293 -2.30 29.14 -4.83
C GLU A 293 -3.02 28.48 -3.63
N ALA A 294 -3.92 27.53 -3.89
CA ALA A 294 -4.65 26.83 -2.83
C ALA A 294 -3.71 26.00 -1.92
N MET A 295 -2.67 25.38 -2.51
CA MET A 295 -1.67 24.64 -1.72
C MET A 295 -0.84 25.59 -0.86
N GLN A 296 -0.41 26.73 -1.39
CA GLN A 296 0.35 27.74 -0.65
C GLN A 296 -0.45 28.32 0.51
N GLU A 297 -1.72 28.66 0.29
CA GLU A 297 -2.63 29.14 1.34
C GLU A 297 -2.84 28.08 2.44
N ALA A 298 -3.05 26.81 2.06
CA ALA A 298 -3.17 25.73 3.04
C ALA A 298 -1.89 25.52 3.85
N ILE A 299 -0.72 25.56 3.22
CA ILE A 299 0.59 25.52 3.89
C ILE A 299 0.74 26.68 4.87
N SER A 300 0.33 27.88 4.47
CA SER A 300 0.35 29.07 5.33
C SER A 300 -0.48 28.85 6.59
N VAL A 301 -1.69 28.33 6.49
CA VAL A 301 -2.55 28.00 7.63
C VAL A 301 -1.92 26.97 8.57
N ILE A 302 -1.32 25.92 8.01
CA ILE A 302 -0.61 24.89 8.80
C ILE A 302 0.54 25.53 9.59
N LYS A 303 1.38 26.32 8.92
CA LYS A 303 2.56 26.95 9.51
C LYS A 303 2.21 28.06 10.52
N GLN A 304 1.12 28.77 10.32
CA GLN A 304 0.60 29.73 11.28
C GLN A 304 0.03 29.07 12.55
N ALA A 305 -0.52 27.88 12.42
CA ALA A 305 -1.01 27.11 13.56
C ALA A 305 0.14 26.56 14.41
N ASP A 306 1.11 25.91 13.78
CA ASP A 306 2.37 25.46 14.37
C ASP A 306 3.44 25.29 13.25
N PRO A 307 4.52 26.11 13.24
CA PRO A 307 5.54 26.06 12.19
C PRO A 307 6.32 24.75 12.15
N ALA A 308 6.27 23.93 13.21
CA ALA A 308 6.93 22.63 13.27
C ALA A 308 6.12 21.47 12.64
N PHE A 309 4.87 21.72 12.24
CA PHE A 309 4.10 20.68 11.52
C PHE A 309 4.83 20.23 10.27
N LYS A 310 4.94 18.93 10.13
CA LYS A 310 5.37 18.29 8.87
C LYS A 310 4.19 18.21 7.90
N ILE A 311 4.49 18.37 6.62
CA ILE A 311 3.48 18.37 5.55
C ILE A 311 3.83 17.26 4.56
N SER A 312 2.82 16.52 4.10
CA SER A 312 2.95 15.55 3.02
C SER A 312 2.10 15.96 1.82
N LEU A 313 2.63 15.73 0.62
CA LEU A 313 1.95 15.98 -0.65
C LEU A 313 2.05 14.77 -1.57
N ALA A 314 0.91 14.30 -2.09
CA ALA A 314 0.84 13.39 -3.22
C ALA A 314 0.49 14.20 -4.49
N GLY A 315 1.49 14.53 -5.31
CA GLY A 315 1.32 15.40 -6.46
C GLY A 315 2.63 15.61 -7.22
N LYS A 316 2.65 16.52 -8.19
CA LYS A 316 3.87 16.83 -8.92
C LYS A 316 4.90 17.54 -8.05
N TYR A 317 6.14 17.45 -8.47
CA TYR A 317 7.22 18.25 -7.89
C TYR A 317 7.08 19.72 -8.31
N HIS A 318 7.19 20.62 -7.33
CA HIS A 318 7.19 22.06 -7.49
C HIS A 318 8.30 22.67 -6.64
N ASP A 319 9.19 23.44 -7.25
CA ASP A 319 10.30 24.11 -6.55
C ASP A 319 9.80 25.03 -5.43
N GLU A 320 8.66 25.67 -5.65
CA GLU A 320 8.06 26.64 -4.73
C GLU A 320 7.54 26.03 -3.43
N LEU A 321 7.25 24.73 -3.42
CA LEU A 321 6.69 24.04 -2.27
C LEU A 321 7.71 23.12 -1.57
N GLU A 322 8.83 22.82 -2.23
CA GLU A 322 9.77 21.77 -1.80
C GLU A 322 10.24 21.96 -0.36
N ALA A 323 10.58 23.20 0.01
CA ALA A 323 11.15 23.52 1.32
C ALA A 323 10.18 23.14 2.47
N ASP A 324 8.88 23.29 2.28
CA ASP A 324 7.83 23.04 3.28
C ASP A 324 7.43 21.57 3.39
N LEU A 325 7.71 20.76 2.35
CA LEU A 325 7.26 19.39 2.28
C LEU A 325 8.24 18.42 2.93
N TYR A 326 7.79 17.72 3.96
CA TYR A 326 8.53 16.62 4.59
C TYR A 326 8.46 15.34 3.76
N ASP A 327 7.26 14.93 3.33
CA ASP A 327 7.02 13.74 2.53
C ASP A 327 6.42 14.18 1.19
N LEU A 328 7.15 13.92 0.10
CA LEU A 328 6.73 14.28 -1.24
C LEU A 328 6.67 13.03 -2.11
N CYS A 329 5.45 12.70 -2.53
CA CYS A 329 5.14 11.57 -3.39
C CYS A 329 4.73 12.04 -4.77
N ILE A 330 5.48 11.70 -5.83
CA ILE A 330 5.18 12.15 -7.19
C ILE A 330 4.64 11.01 -8.07
N PRO A 331 3.85 11.31 -9.14
CA PRO A 331 3.43 10.28 -10.08
C PRO A 331 4.61 9.62 -10.78
N TYR A 332 4.52 8.30 -11.02
CA TYR A 332 5.56 7.51 -11.70
C TYR A 332 6.07 8.12 -13.02
N THR A 333 5.19 8.76 -13.77
CA THR A 333 5.51 9.34 -15.09
C THR A 333 6.23 10.70 -15.00
N TYR A 334 6.34 11.29 -13.83
CA TYR A 334 7.00 12.58 -13.63
C TYR A 334 8.44 12.40 -13.13
N LYS A 335 9.28 13.38 -13.45
CA LYS A 335 10.67 13.35 -13.03
C LYS A 335 10.85 14.08 -11.70
N PHE A 336 11.46 13.42 -10.74
CA PHE A 336 11.95 14.02 -9.51
C PHE A 336 13.44 14.28 -9.67
N PRO A 337 13.93 15.52 -9.55
CA PRO A 337 15.35 15.79 -9.75
C PRO A 337 16.25 15.06 -8.74
N ASP A 338 17.26 14.34 -9.22
CA ASP A 338 18.11 13.50 -8.35
C ASP A 338 18.86 14.30 -7.28
N LYS A 339 19.30 15.52 -7.62
CA LYS A 339 19.95 16.41 -6.66
C LYS A 339 19.00 16.81 -5.52
N VAL A 340 17.74 17.05 -5.83
CA VAL A 340 16.72 17.38 -4.83
C VAL A 340 16.47 16.18 -3.93
N LYS A 341 16.27 14.96 -4.47
CA LYS A 341 16.11 13.74 -3.67
C LYS A 341 17.28 13.53 -2.71
N ALA A 342 18.51 13.70 -3.21
CA ALA A 342 19.71 13.57 -2.37
C ALA A 342 19.77 14.60 -1.24
N GLU A 343 19.38 15.85 -1.52
CA GLU A 343 19.32 16.92 -0.49
C GLU A 343 18.24 16.62 0.54
N ARG A 344 17.03 16.26 0.08
CA ARG A 344 15.91 15.89 0.95
C ARG A 344 16.28 14.75 1.89
N ARG A 345 17.00 13.73 1.38
CA ARG A 345 17.47 12.61 2.21
C ARG A 345 18.47 13.06 3.26
N ARG A 346 19.37 14.02 2.95
CA ARG A 346 20.28 14.62 3.95
C ARG A 346 19.54 15.38 5.05
N GLN A 347 18.39 15.98 4.71
CA GLN A 347 17.51 16.67 5.66
C GLN A 347 16.56 15.72 6.41
N GLY A 348 16.61 14.41 6.16
CA GLY A 348 15.71 13.43 6.74
C GLY A 348 14.26 13.49 6.19
N LYS A 349 14.05 14.17 5.06
CA LYS A 349 12.79 14.22 4.33
C LYS A 349 12.60 12.97 3.47
N VAL A 350 11.36 12.66 3.09
CA VAL A 350 10.97 11.47 2.34
C VAL A 350 10.61 11.84 0.91
N SER A 351 11.11 11.05 -0.06
CA SER A 351 10.84 11.21 -1.48
C SER A 351 10.36 9.88 -2.06
N THR A 352 9.10 9.81 -2.42
CA THR A 352 8.46 8.59 -2.93
C THR A 352 7.80 8.83 -4.29
N PHE A 353 7.26 7.77 -4.87
CA PHE A 353 6.42 7.88 -6.05
C PHE A 353 5.18 7.01 -5.91
N TYR A 354 4.18 7.25 -6.76
CA TYR A 354 2.97 6.45 -6.81
C TYR A 354 2.60 6.05 -8.25
N THR A 355 1.80 4.99 -8.36
CA THR A 355 1.05 4.64 -9.57
C THR A 355 -0.44 4.68 -9.25
N CYS A 356 -1.25 5.02 -10.24
CA CYS A 356 -2.70 5.09 -10.13
C CYS A 356 -3.38 4.56 -11.40
N CYS A 357 -4.63 4.90 -11.62
CA CYS A 357 -5.38 4.54 -12.82
C CYS A 357 -4.74 5.01 -14.15
N LYS A 358 -3.84 5.98 -14.12
CA LYS A 358 -3.25 6.60 -15.32
C LYS A 358 -2.16 5.73 -15.96
N GLU A 359 -1.35 5.07 -15.16
CA GLU A 359 -0.23 4.29 -15.66
C GLU A 359 -0.72 2.95 -16.20
N ALA A 360 -0.46 2.69 -17.51
CA ALA A 360 -0.73 1.39 -18.12
C ALA A 360 0.31 0.34 -17.69
N PHE A 361 1.54 0.77 -17.42
CA PHE A 361 2.66 -0.05 -16.93
C PHE A 361 3.67 0.83 -16.19
N PRO A 362 4.25 0.37 -15.05
CA PRO A 362 3.79 -0.79 -14.27
C PRO A 362 2.54 -0.44 -13.45
N ASN A 363 1.71 -1.44 -13.16
CA ASN A 363 0.56 -1.24 -12.29
C ASN A 363 0.20 -2.52 -11.50
N THR A 364 -0.82 -2.42 -10.64
CA THR A 364 -1.32 -3.51 -9.79
C THR A 364 -2.81 -3.76 -9.99
N PHE A 365 -3.33 -3.53 -11.19
CA PHE A 365 -4.70 -3.90 -11.54
C PHE A 365 -4.89 -5.41 -11.52
N THR A 366 -6.11 -5.91 -11.41
CA THR A 366 -6.37 -7.36 -11.46
C THR A 366 -6.02 -7.98 -12.80
N PHE A 367 -6.05 -7.19 -13.88
CA PHE A 367 -5.62 -7.61 -15.22
C PHE A 367 -4.14 -7.30 -15.54
N SER A 368 -3.42 -6.58 -14.68
CA SER A 368 -1.98 -6.38 -14.83
C SER A 368 -1.23 -7.71 -14.68
N GLN A 369 -0.12 -7.87 -15.41
CA GLN A 369 0.74 -9.02 -15.16
C GLN A 369 1.28 -8.95 -13.73
N PRO A 370 1.24 -10.05 -12.96
CA PRO A 370 1.66 -10.04 -11.56
C PRO A 370 3.08 -9.51 -11.32
N VAL A 371 3.98 -9.69 -12.30
CA VAL A 371 5.37 -9.20 -12.25
C VAL A 371 5.46 -7.66 -12.20
N GLU A 372 4.43 -6.94 -12.64
CA GLU A 372 4.42 -5.48 -12.62
C GLU A 372 4.47 -4.93 -11.19
N ALA A 373 3.84 -5.62 -10.25
CA ALA A 373 3.92 -5.26 -8.83
C ALA A 373 5.36 -5.37 -8.28
N THR A 374 6.09 -6.44 -8.65
CA THR A 374 7.52 -6.61 -8.32
C THR A 374 8.37 -5.54 -8.99
N TRP A 375 8.11 -5.28 -10.27
CA TRP A 375 8.79 -4.24 -11.05
C TRP A 375 8.69 -2.87 -10.38
N THR A 376 7.51 -2.48 -9.93
CA THR A 376 7.24 -1.18 -9.29
C THR A 376 8.20 -0.95 -8.11
N LEU A 377 8.39 -1.94 -7.28
CA LEU A 377 9.26 -1.81 -6.10
C LEU A 377 10.75 -1.91 -6.44
N ILE A 378 11.13 -2.62 -7.50
CA ILE A 378 12.50 -2.60 -8.03
C ILE A 378 12.81 -1.20 -8.61
N HIS A 379 11.84 -0.58 -9.32
CA HIS A 379 11.97 0.80 -9.80
C HIS A 379 12.26 1.78 -8.65
N THR A 380 11.69 1.58 -7.46
CA THR A 380 12.01 2.38 -6.27
C THR A 380 13.52 2.45 -6.03
N ALA A 381 14.21 1.30 -6.11
CA ALA A 381 15.65 1.21 -5.93
C ALA A 381 16.46 1.73 -7.15
N ALA A 382 15.92 1.56 -8.36
CA ALA A 382 16.55 1.98 -9.61
C ALA A 382 16.53 3.51 -9.78
N ALA A 383 15.41 4.13 -9.39
CA ALA A 383 15.20 5.58 -9.50
C ALA A 383 15.60 6.34 -8.22
N ASP A 384 16.22 5.65 -7.26
CA ASP A 384 16.69 6.24 -5.99
C ASP A 384 15.60 6.96 -5.19
N TYR A 385 14.39 6.35 -5.13
CA TYR A 385 13.34 6.76 -4.22
C TYR A 385 13.48 6.10 -2.86
N ASP A 386 12.93 6.73 -1.84
CA ASP A 386 12.87 6.19 -0.49
C ASP A 386 11.75 5.17 -0.32
N GLY A 387 10.73 5.20 -1.20
CA GLY A 387 9.59 4.30 -1.11
C GLY A 387 8.54 4.46 -2.21
N TYR A 388 7.39 3.85 -1.95
CA TYR A 388 6.26 3.77 -2.88
C TYR A 388 4.94 3.98 -2.14
N LEU A 389 4.04 4.74 -2.76
CA LEU A 389 2.67 4.94 -2.29
C LEU A 389 1.66 4.31 -3.25
N ARG A 390 0.61 3.70 -2.68
CA ARG A 390 -0.62 3.36 -3.38
C ARG A 390 -1.81 3.89 -2.60
N TRP A 391 -2.69 4.62 -3.29
CA TRP A 391 -3.83 5.32 -2.68
C TRP A 391 -4.87 4.40 -2.04
N SER A 392 -4.77 3.08 -2.26
CA SER A 392 -5.68 2.14 -1.64
C SER A 392 -5.09 0.74 -1.45
N PHE A 393 -5.18 0.27 -0.20
CA PHE A 393 -4.82 -1.09 0.21
C PHE A 393 -6.03 -2.03 0.20
N ASN A 394 -7.17 -1.54 0.75
CA ASN A 394 -8.35 -2.35 1.02
C ASN A 394 -9.67 -1.58 0.87
N SER A 395 -9.77 -0.63 -0.05
CA SER A 395 -11.06 0.02 -0.37
C SER A 395 -11.90 -0.90 -1.27
N TRP A 396 -12.48 -1.91 -0.68
CA TRP A 396 -13.18 -2.98 -1.39
C TRP A 396 -14.40 -2.49 -2.15
N THR A 397 -14.62 -3.06 -3.34
CA THR A 397 -15.88 -2.95 -4.08
C THR A 397 -17.02 -3.62 -3.30
N GLU A 398 -18.23 -3.58 -3.82
CA GLU A 398 -19.38 -4.17 -3.15
C GLU A 398 -19.21 -5.67 -2.88
N GLN A 399 -18.76 -6.44 -3.88
CA GLN A 399 -18.53 -7.88 -3.82
C GLN A 399 -17.09 -8.25 -4.26
N PRO A 400 -16.07 -7.89 -3.49
CA PRO A 400 -14.67 -7.93 -3.96
C PRO A 400 -14.18 -9.35 -4.27
N LEU A 401 -14.72 -10.39 -3.65
CA LEU A 401 -14.36 -11.79 -3.93
C LEU A 401 -14.94 -12.33 -5.24
N GLN A 402 -15.86 -11.59 -5.87
CA GLN A 402 -16.52 -11.98 -7.11
C GLN A 402 -16.18 -11.02 -8.24
N ASP A 403 -16.19 -9.71 -7.96
CA ASP A 403 -16.03 -8.66 -8.95
C ASP A 403 -15.10 -7.54 -8.46
N SER A 404 -13.96 -7.39 -9.14
CA SER A 404 -12.98 -6.36 -8.85
C SER A 404 -13.20 -5.06 -9.64
N ARG A 405 -14.15 -5.04 -10.55
CA ARG A 405 -14.45 -3.87 -11.37
C ARG A 405 -15.08 -2.77 -10.52
N PHE A 406 -14.79 -1.54 -10.87
CA PHE A 406 -15.32 -0.36 -10.20
C PHE A 406 -15.65 0.75 -11.21
N ARG A 407 -16.72 1.50 -10.94
CA ARG A 407 -17.29 2.49 -11.88
C ARG A 407 -16.35 3.60 -12.33
N SER A 408 -15.35 3.96 -11.49
CA SER A 408 -14.49 5.13 -11.72
C SER A 408 -13.04 4.77 -12.03
N TRP A 409 -12.62 3.57 -11.65
CA TRP A 409 -11.23 3.15 -11.72
C TRP A 409 -11.09 1.78 -12.37
N ALA A 410 -9.90 1.49 -12.87
CA ALA A 410 -9.58 0.17 -13.40
C ALA A 410 -9.81 -0.93 -12.36
N ALA A 411 -10.17 -2.12 -12.80
CA ALA A 411 -10.43 -3.24 -11.91
C ALA A 411 -9.21 -3.56 -11.04
N GLY A 412 -9.41 -3.60 -9.71
CA GLY A 412 -8.35 -3.84 -8.74
C GLY A 412 -7.52 -2.60 -8.36
N ASP A 413 -7.80 -1.41 -8.90
CA ASP A 413 -7.14 -0.17 -8.49
C ASP A 413 -7.44 0.19 -7.02
N CYS A 414 -8.66 -0.11 -6.56
CA CYS A 414 -9.15 0.23 -5.23
C CYS A 414 -8.63 -0.67 -4.10
N TYR A 415 -7.98 -1.80 -4.38
CA TYR A 415 -7.47 -2.68 -3.33
C TYR A 415 -6.45 -3.69 -3.85
N SER A 416 -5.57 -4.11 -2.96
CA SER A 416 -4.51 -5.08 -3.22
C SER A 416 -4.75 -6.43 -2.52
N ILE A 417 -5.65 -6.48 -1.55
CA ILE A 417 -6.00 -7.67 -0.77
C ILE A 417 -7.52 -7.84 -0.68
N TYR A 418 -7.94 -9.00 -0.26
CA TYR A 418 -9.36 -9.37 -0.18
C TYR A 418 -9.84 -9.55 1.26
N PRO A 419 -11.16 -9.46 1.53
CA PRO A 419 -11.70 -9.63 2.87
C PRO A 419 -11.39 -10.99 3.51
N GLY A 420 -11.36 -11.01 4.85
CA GLY A 420 -11.16 -12.21 5.64
C GLY A 420 -9.75 -12.79 5.53
N PRO A 421 -8.75 -12.03 5.79
CA PRO A 421 -7.31 -11.93 5.47
C PRO A 421 -6.86 -12.78 4.27
N ARG A 422 -7.50 -12.57 3.13
CA ARG A 422 -7.07 -13.19 1.87
C ARG A 422 -6.09 -12.27 1.14
N SER A 423 -4.89 -12.75 0.92
CA SER A 423 -3.91 -12.09 0.06
C SER A 423 -4.32 -12.18 -1.41
N SER A 424 -3.57 -11.53 -2.28
CA SER A 424 -3.67 -11.66 -3.73
C SER A 424 -2.31 -11.99 -4.34
N ILE A 425 -2.33 -12.52 -5.56
CA ILE A 425 -1.09 -12.70 -6.33
C ILE A 425 -0.37 -11.35 -6.49
N ARG A 426 -1.10 -10.28 -6.76
CA ARG A 426 -0.56 -8.92 -6.91
C ARG A 426 0.13 -8.43 -5.63
N PHE A 427 -0.48 -8.65 -4.48
CA PHE A 427 0.08 -8.23 -3.20
C PHE A 427 1.32 -9.07 -2.82
N GLU A 428 1.30 -10.39 -3.02
CA GLU A 428 2.49 -11.23 -2.80
C GLU A 428 3.66 -10.81 -3.70
N ARG A 429 3.38 -10.42 -4.96
CA ARG A 429 4.39 -9.92 -5.88
C ARG A 429 4.88 -8.51 -5.51
N LEU A 430 4.04 -7.68 -4.90
CA LEU A 430 4.46 -6.41 -4.33
C LEU A 430 5.42 -6.64 -3.15
N VAL A 431 5.09 -7.56 -2.24
CA VAL A 431 5.98 -7.94 -1.12
C VAL A 431 7.32 -8.48 -1.62
N GLU A 432 7.31 -9.30 -2.67
CA GLU A 432 8.54 -9.76 -3.33
C GLU A 432 9.40 -8.58 -3.82
N GLY A 433 8.77 -7.56 -4.40
CA GLY A 433 9.43 -6.32 -4.82
C GLY A 433 10.01 -5.52 -3.65
N VAL A 434 9.30 -5.45 -2.52
CA VAL A 434 9.82 -4.84 -1.28
C VAL A 434 11.08 -5.58 -0.80
N GLN A 435 11.04 -6.91 -0.79
CA GLN A 435 12.21 -7.72 -0.44
C GLN A 435 13.37 -7.53 -1.42
N ALA A 436 13.08 -7.38 -2.71
CA ALA A 436 14.11 -7.07 -3.72
C ALA A 436 14.76 -5.70 -3.45
N PHE A 437 13.97 -4.68 -3.11
CA PHE A 437 14.49 -3.37 -2.70
C PHE A 437 15.47 -3.49 -1.52
N GLU A 438 15.09 -4.21 -0.47
CA GLU A 438 15.97 -4.40 0.70
C GLU A 438 17.23 -5.19 0.35
N LYS A 439 17.14 -6.24 -0.47
CA LYS A 439 18.31 -6.97 -0.98
C LYS A 439 19.25 -6.05 -1.76
N ILE A 440 18.72 -5.22 -2.65
CA ILE A 440 19.50 -4.25 -3.44
C ILE A 440 20.24 -3.29 -2.51
N ARG A 441 19.56 -2.74 -1.50
CA ARG A 441 20.15 -1.83 -0.52
C ARG A 441 21.29 -2.48 0.25
N ILE A 442 21.08 -3.69 0.75
CA ILE A 442 22.08 -4.46 1.51
C ILE A 442 23.30 -4.73 0.61
N LEU A 443 23.07 -5.18 -0.62
CA LEU A 443 24.15 -5.49 -1.56
C LEU A 443 24.93 -4.26 -2.00
N LYS A 444 24.28 -3.12 -2.25
CA LYS A 444 24.96 -1.85 -2.54
C LYS A 444 25.92 -1.48 -1.41
N THR A 445 25.47 -1.58 -0.16
CA THR A 445 26.31 -1.32 1.02
C THR A 445 27.48 -2.32 1.12
N GLU A 446 27.20 -3.60 0.95
CA GLU A 446 28.22 -4.66 1.01
C GLU A 446 29.29 -4.50 -0.09
N PHE A 447 28.87 -4.19 -1.33
CA PHE A 447 29.79 -4.00 -2.45
C PHE A 447 30.67 -2.76 -2.25
N CYS A 448 30.14 -1.69 -1.66
CA CYS A 448 30.92 -0.52 -1.28
C CYS A 448 31.97 -0.87 -0.23
N ILE A 449 31.59 -1.53 0.87
CA ILE A 449 32.52 -1.92 1.95
C ILE A 449 33.63 -2.87 1.45
N LYS A 450 33.27 -3.81 0.58
CA LYS A 450 34.21 -4.83 0.04
C LYS A 450 34.95 -4.36 -1.21
N ASN A 451 34.78 -3.12 -1.66
CA ASN A 451 35.34 -2.59 -2.92
C ASN A 451 35.01 -3.49 -4.14
N ALA A 452 33.83 -4.10 -4.16
CA ALA A 452 33.40 -5.06 -5.20
C ALA A 452 32.87 -4.34 -6.46
N HIS A 453 33.70 -3.47 -7.08
CA HIS A 453 33.32 -2.59 -8.19
C HIS A 453 32.67 -3.31 -9.39
N LYS A 454 33.10 -4.53 -9.71
CA LYS A 454 32.51 -5.32 -10.83
C LYS A 454 31.05 -5.70 -10.51
N LYS A 455 30.78 -6.19 -9.31
CA LYS A 455 29.42 -6.55 -8.87
C LYS A 455 28.54 -5.30 -8.74
N GLN A 456 29.08 -4.20 -8.26
CA GLN A 456 28.38 -2.93 -8.19
C GLN A 456 27.95 -2.44 -9.59
N LYS A 457 28.87 -2.39 -10.56
CA LYS A 457 28.56 -2.01 -11.96
C LYS A 457 27.55 -2.95 -12.61
N GLN A 458 27.61 -4.25 -12.31
CA GLN A 458 26.65 -5.22 -12.82
C GLN A 458 25.25 -4.96 -12.24
N LEU A 459 25.13 -4.69 -10.94
CA LEU A 459 23.86 -4.34 -10.30
C LEU A 459 23.28 -3.04 -10.90
N GLU A 460 24.10 -1.99 -11.06
CA GLU A 460 23.70 -0.72 -11.65
C GLU A 460 23.18 -0.91 -13.10
N ARG A 461 23.87 -1.74 -13.89
CA ARG A 461 23.42 -2.07 -15.25
C ARG A 461 22.05 -2.78 -15.25
N LEU A 462 21.85 -3.74 -14.36
CA LEU A 462 20.55 -4.41 -14.24
C LEU A 462 19.46 -3.42 -13.83
N LEU A 463 19.71 -2.58 -12.82
CA LEU A 463 18.77 -1.58 -12.34
C LEU A 463 18.42 -0.52 -13.39
N SER A 464 19.37 -0.14 -14.26
CA SER A 464 19.11 0.85 -15.32
C SER A 464 18.00 0.44 -16.29
N GLY A 465 17.70 -0.85 -16.38
CA GLY A 465 16.59 -1.37 -17.17
C GLY A 465 15.20 -1.06 -16.60
N PHE A 466 15.11 -0.78 -15.31
CA PHE A 466 13.85 -0.49 -14.61
C PHE A 466 13.48 0.99 -14.58
N MET A 467 14.19 1.82 -15.33
CA MET A 467 13.90 3.26 -15.46
C MET A 467 12.84 3.51 -16.55
N PRO A 468 11.88 4.45 -16.34
CA PRO A 468 10.89 4.80 -17.34
C PRO A 468 11.54 5.50 -18.56
N GLY A 469 10.86 5.48 -19.70
CA GLY A 469 11.20 6.34 -20.84
C GLY A 469 11.85 5.65 -22.04
N LYS A 470 12.06 4.34 -22.05
CA LYS A 470 12.46 3.61 -23.28
C LYS A 470 11.21 3.18 -24.06
N LYS A 471 11.21 3.35 -25.39
CA LYS A 471 10.17 2.78 -26.28
C LYS A 471 10.32 1.26 -26.38
N VAL A 472 10.00 0.56 -25.29
CA VAL A 472 10.12 -0.88 -25.17
C VAL A 472 8.77 -1.44 -24.71
N ASN A 473 8.37 -2.56 -25.22
CA ASN A 473 7.22 -3.28 -24.70
C ASN A 473 7.59 -3.99 -23.39
N TYR A 474 7.52 -3.25 -22.29
CA TYR A 474 7.87 -3.75 -20.97
C TYR A 474 7.03 -4.97 -20.54
N GLN A 475 5.77 -5.05 -20.93
CA GLN A 475 4.92 -6.21 -20.62
C GLN A 475 5.53 -7.53 -21.13
N LYS A 476 6.21 -7.48 -22.27
CA LYS A 476 6.88 -8.66 -22.85
C LYS A 476 8.16 -9.05 -22.12
N ILE A 477 8.95 -8.08 -21.69
CA ILE A 477 10.31 -8.32 -21.19
C ILE A 477 10.42 -8.29 -19.66
N ALA A 478 9.43 -7.70 -18.96
CA ALA A 478 9.46 -7.56 -17.51
C ALA A 478 9.68 -8.89 -16.76
N PRO A 479 9.04 -10.03 -17.13
CA PRO A 479 9.29 -11.29 -16.44
C PRO A 479 10.74 -11.72 -16.49
N GLN A 480 11.37 -11.60 -17.66
CA GLN A 480 12.77 -11.98 -17.84
C GLN A 480 13.72 -11.04 -17.07
N MET A 481 13.48 -9.73 -17.13
CA MET A 481 14.31 -8.74 -16.44
C MET A 481 14.24 -8.88 -14.91
N VAL A 482 13.05 -9.10 -14.38
CA VAL A 482 12.85 -9.36 -12.95
C VAL A 482 13.56 -10.64 -12.54
N LYS A 483 13.44 -11.72 -13.34
CA LYS A 483 14.15 -12.97 -13.10
C LYS A 483 15.66 -12.79 -13.08
N GLU A 484 16.24 -12.11 -14.05
CA GLU A 484 17.69 -11.85 -14.13
C GLU A 484 18.19 -11.07 -12.92
N LEU A 485 17.44 -10.06 -12.48
CA LEU A 485 17.78 -9.34 -11.26
C LEU A 485 17.70 -10.24 -10.03
N HIS A 486 16.65 -11.03 -9.86
CA HIS A 486 16.52 -11.98 -8.74
C HIS A 486 17.64 -13.03 -8.73
N ASP A 487 18.01 -13.57 -9.90
CA ASP A 487 19.14 -14.50 -10.02
C ASP A 487 20.43 -13.83 -9.56
N PHE A 488 20.66 -12.57 -9.91
CA PHE A 488 21.80 -11.80 -9.41
C PHE A 488 21.74 -11.54 -7.89
N LEU A 489 20.60 -11.11 -7.36
CA LEU A 489 20.44 -10.79 -5.95
C LEU A 489 20.61 -12.00 -5.03
N ASN A 490 20.37 -13.21 -5.55
CA ASN A 490 20.47 -14.47 -4.84
C ASN A 490 21.80 -15.23 -5.12
N GLN A 491 22.77 -14.62 -5.84
CA GLN A 491 24.09 -15.23 -6.02
C GLN A 491 24.89 -15.26 -4.71
N ARG A 492 25.68 -16.32 -4.54
CA ARG A 492 26.60 -16.52 -3.40
C ARG A 492 27.76 -15.53 -3.40
#